data_54cb2f37212320f733782ef8898c58ca
#
_entry.id   54cb2f37212320f733782ef8898c58ca
#
_cell.length_a   1.000
_cell.length_b   1.000
_cell.length_c   1.000
_cell.angle_alpha   90.00
_cell.angle_beta   90.00
_cell.angle_gamma   90.00
#
_symmetry.space_group_name_H-M   'P 1'
#
loop_
_entity.id
_entity.type
_entity.pdbx_description
1 polymer ?
#
loop_
_entity_poly.entity_id
_entity_poly.type
_entity_poly.pdbx_seq_one_letter_code
_entity_poly.pdbx_strand_id
1 'polypeptide(L)'
;MARALWAPKAGNRSDEYEDAFWPQRTINRTVNRSGLFRLAVADGATETSFAGLWARRLVRAYGSGCFAGSNWLEQLQREQAAWYSEVLQQPLPWYAEEKVRSGAYAALLGLDLFSAGNWRSLAVGDCCVLQWRAGELIAAFPAEGADFFTSRPFLVPSSNAANNGLAEKVQWANGDWQGGDYFALLSDALGQWVWRHMEAGDPPWAALEDLHRTGQQRAFGEWIAGLRESGELRNDDVTAVLVAVT
;
A
#
# COMPACT_ATOMS: atom_id res chain seq x y z
N MET A 1 12.96 3.58 11.83
CA MET A 1 13.42 2.64 10.77
C MET A 1 12.21 2.10 10.04
N ALA A 2 12.23 2.00 8.71
CA ALA A 2 11.15 1.41 7.94
C ALA A 2 11.57 0.08 7.32
N ARG A 3 10.66 -0.90 7.28
CA ARG A 3 10.84 -2.22 6.67
C ARG A 3 9.65 -2.55 5.78
N ALA A 4 9.92 -3.02 4.58
CA ALA A 4 8.90 -3.55 3.70
C ALA A 4 9.03 -5.08 3.65
N LEU A 5 7.89 -5.75 3.82
CA LEU A 5 7.73 -7.20 3.78
C LEU A 5 6.57 -7.52 2.83
N TRP A 6 6.70 -8.56 2.04
CA TRP A 6 5.71 -8.91 1.04
C TRP A 6 5.64 -10.40 0.76
N ALA A 7 4.51 -10.88 0.30
CA ALA A 7 4.33 -12.27 -0.10
C ALA A 7 3.37 -12.33 -1.29
N PRO A 8 3.75 -12.99 -2.39
CA PRO A 8 2.84 -13.16 -3.51
C PRO A 8 1.69 -14.10 -3.14
N LYS A 9 0.61 -14.03 -3.85
CA LYS A 9 -0.51 -14.98 -3.85
C LYS A 9 0.01 -16.41 -3.92
N ALA A 10 -0.54 -17.31 -3.10
CA ALA A 10 -0.12 -18.70 -3.12
C ALA A 10 -0.39 -19.33 -4.50
N GLY A 11 0.63 -19.97 -5.06
CA GLY A 11 0.62 -20.51 -6.41
C GLY A 11 1.23 -19.58 -7.45
N ASN A 12 1.41 -18.29 -7.15
CA ASN A 12 2.06 -17.32 -8.02
C ASN A 12 3.57 -17.27 -7.78
N ARG A 13 4.30 -16.89 -8.82
CA ARG A 13 5.72 -16.57 -8.74
C ARG A 13 5.91 -15.13 -8.27
N SER A 14 7.10 -14.80 -7.80
CA SER A 14 7.42 -13.44 -7.33
C SER A 14 7.36 -12.36 -8.42
N ASP A 15 7.46 -12.73 -9.71
CA ASP A 15 7.31 -11.82 -10.84
C ASP A 15 5.82 -11.58 -11.23
N GLU A 16 4.91 -12.37 -10.67
CA GLU A 16 3.46 -12.21 -10.81
C GLU A 16 2.84 -11.39 -9.66
N TYR A 17 3.67 -10.91 -8.73
CA TYR A 17 3.26 -10.04 -7.63
C TYR A 17 2.85 -8.65 -8.13
N GLU A 18 1.62 -8.25 -7.85
CA GLU A 18 0.99 -7.04 -8.38
C GLU A 18 0.95 -5.87 -7.41
N ASP A 19 1.19 -6.10 -6.11
CA ASP A 19 1.39 -5.02 -5.15
C ASP A 19 2.71 -4.29 -5.37
N ALA A 20 2.80 -3.11 -4.81
CA ALA A 20 4.02 -2.32 -4.80
C ALA A 20 4.13 -1.49 -3.52
N PHE A 21 5.35 -1.10 -3.18
CA PHE A 21 5.64 -0.27 -2.02
C PHE A 21 6.78 0.71 -2.27
N TRP A 22 6.81 1.76 -1.48
CA TRP A 22 7.88 2.73 -1.43
C TRP A 22 8.30 3.01 0.03
N PRO A 23 9.60 3.12 0.31
CA PRO A 23 10.74 2.92 -0.60
C PRO A 23 11.00 1.44 -0.92
N GLN A 24 11.50 1.16 -2.11
CA GLN A 24 11.78 -0.21 -2.59
C GLN A 24 12.98 -0.90 -1.91
N ARG A 25 13.65 -0.20 -1.01
CA ARG A 25 14.77 -0.74 -0.22
C ARG A 25 14.49 -0.50 1.24
N THR A 26 14.79 -1.47 2.08
CA THR A 26 14.79 -1.29 3.53
C THR A 26 15.65 -0.08 3.88
N ILE A 27 15.04 0.93 4.45
CA ILE A 27 15.76 2.13 4.89
C ILE A 27 16.09 1.95 6.36
N ASN A 28 17.37 1.67 6.66
CA ASN A 28 17.92 1.74 8.02
C ASN A 28 18.05 3.21 8.49
N ARG A 29 17.11 4.07 8.12
CA ARG A 29 17.03 5.42 8.63
C ARG A 29 16.09 5.42 9.82
N THR A 30 16.61 5.78 10.95
CA THR A 30 15.81 6.31 12.04
C THR A 30 15.01 7.48 11.46
N VAL A 31 13.70 7.49 11.62
CA VAL A 31 12.90 8.69 11.33
C VAL A 31 13.26 9.70 12.41
N ASN A 32 14.42 10.34 12.25
CA ASN A 32 14.86 11.42 13.12
C ASN A 32 14.32 12.73 12.55
N ARG A 33 14.18 13.72 13.43
CA ARG A 33 13.53 15.03 13.21
C ARG A 33 14.17 15.92 12.14
N SER A 34 14.81 15.38 11.10
CA SER A 34 15.56 16.15 10.11
C SER A 34 15.00 16.13 8.70
N GLY A 35 13.74 15.83 8.51
CA GLY A 35 13.13 15.88 7.17
C GLY A 35 11.79 15.16 7.04
N LEU A 36 11.26 15.16 5.84
CA LEU A 36 10.07 14.45 5.45
C LEU A 36 10.42 13.03 5.04
N PHE A 37 9.70 12.05 5.58
CA PHE A 37 9.83 10.65 5.20
C PHE A 37 8.54 10.17 4.55
N ARG A 38 8.61 9.76 3.27
CA ARG A 38 7.46 9.29 2.50
C ARG A 38 7.45 7.78 2.38
N LEU A 39 6.27 7.21 2.56
CA LEU A 39 5.97 5.79 2.46
C LEU A 39 4.73 5.61 1.58
N ALA A 40 4.66 4.53 0.83
CA ALA A 40 3.46 4.20 0.08
C ALA A 40 3.32 2.69 -0.10
N VAL A 41 2.06 2.26 -0.22
CA VAL A 41 1.64 0.92 -0.67
C VAL A 41 0.61 1.10 -1.76
N ALA A 42 0.66 0.27 -2.78
CA ALA A 42 -0.36 0.17 -3.81
C ALA A 42 -0.64 -1.31 -4.09
N ASP A 43 -1.91 -1.63 -4.25
CA ASP A 43 -2.40 -2.96 -4.54
C ASP A 43 -2.98 -2.97 -5.96
N GLY A 44 -2.38 -3.76 -6.84
CA GLY A 44 -2.76 -3.85 -8.24
C GLY A 44 -3.92 -4.82 -8.47
N ALA A 45 -5.00 -4.37 -9.11
CA ALA A 45 -6.16 -5.20 -9.37
C ALA A 45 -5.85 -6.38 -10.31
N THR A 46 -5.85 -7.60 -9.80
CA THR A 46 -5.50 -8.84 -10.50
C THR A 46 -6.29 -9.08 -11.81
N GLU A 47 -7.49 -8.54 -11.94
CA GLU A 47 -8.31 -8.68 -13.14
C GLU A 47 -7.82 -7.82 -14.31
N THR A 48 -6.85 -6.93 -14.09
CA THR A 48 -6.38 -5.97 -15.09
C THR A 48 -4.94 -6.24 -15.52
N SER A 49 -4.67 -6.11 -16.82
CA SER A 49 -3.33 -6.34 -17.34
C SER A 49 -2.36 -5.23 -16.89
N PHE A 50 -1.16 -5.61 -16.49
CA PHE A 50 -0.12 -4.69 -16.07
C PHE A 50 -0.43 -3.90 -14.79
N ALA A 51 -1.30 -4.42 -13.91
CA ALA A 51 -1.65 -3.79 -12.63
C ALA A 51 -0.42 -3.56 -11.74
N GLY A 52 0.47 -4.55 -11.62
CA GLY A 52 1.71 -4.40 -10.87
C GLY A 52 2.67 -3.33 -11.44
N LEU A 53 2.66 -3.09 -12.77
CA LEU A 53 3.40 -1.97 -13.35
C LEU A 53 2.79 -0.64 -12.92
N TRP A 54 1.46 -0.55 -12.93
CA TRP A 54 0.74 0.64 -12.50
C TRP A 54 0.95 0.92 -11.01
N ALA A 55 0.80 -0.08 -10.15
CA ALA A 55 1.06 0.02 -8.72
C ALA A 55 2.48 0.55 -8.43
N ARG A 56 3.50 0.02 -9.12
CA ARG A 56 4.89 0.49 -9.00
C ARG A 56 5.07 1.95 -9.40
N ARG A 57 4.37 2.42 -10.43
CA ARG A 57 4.42 3.83 -10.85
C ARG A 57 3.78 4.74 -9.79
N LEU A 58 2.62 4.36 -9.27
CA LEU A 58 1.92 5.12 -8.25
C LEU A 58 2.76 5.33 -6.98
N VAL A 59 3.35 4.24 -6.44
CA VAL A 59 4.17 4.36 -5.22
C VAL A 59 5.45 5.17 -5.44
N ARG A 60 6.07 5.10 -6.63
CA ARG A 60 7.22 5.93 -6.99
C ARG A 60 6.85 7.40 -7.11
N ALA A 61 5.74 7.71 -7.76
CA ALA A 61 5.23 9.07 -7.91
C ALA A 61 4.92 9.68 -6.53
N TYR A 62 4.26 8.93 -5.64
CA TYR A 62 4.05 9.36 -4.26
C TYR A 62 5.37 9.62 -3.53
N GLY A 63 6.28 8.65 -3.56
CA GLY A 63 7.59 8.73 -2.90
C GLY A 63 8.45 9.90 -3.36
N SER A 64 8.37 10.26 -4.64
CA SER A 64 9.04 11.43 -5.21
C SER A 64 8.33 12.76 -4.92
N GLY A 65 7.11 12.73 -4.34
CA GLY A 65 6.36 13.91 -3.96
C GLY A 65 5.44 14.46 -5.05
N CYS A 66 5.22 13.72 -6.13
CA CYS A 66 4.35 14.16 -7.23
C CYS A 66 2.91 14.43 -6.78
N PHE A 67 2.43 13.73 -5.74
CA PHE A 67 1.06 13.88 -5.24
C PHE A 67 0.94 14.78 -4.00
N ALA A 68 2.01 15.48 -3.61
CA ALA A 68 2.03 16.30 -2.41
C ALA A 68 1.34 17.68 -2.55
N GLY A 69 1.15 18.15 -3.78
CA GLY A 69 0.62 19.49 -4.09
C GLY A 69 -0.81 19.47 -4.62
N SER A 70 -1.38 20.66 -4.81
CA SER A 70 -2.72 20.86 -5.39
C SER A 70 -2.84 20.41 -6.85
N ASN A 71 -1.72 20.22 -7.55
CA ASN A 71 -1.64 19.75 -8.94
C ASN A 71 -1.49 18.21 -9.04
N TRP A 72 -1.83 17.48 -7.98
CA TRP A 72 -1.68 16.01 -7.94
C TRP A 72 -2.37 15.28 -9.10
N LEU A 73 -3.52 15.79 -9.56
CA LEU A 73 -4.26 15.21 -10.69
C LEU A 73 -3.50 15.36 -12.02
N GLU A 74 -2.87 16.50 -12.24
CA GLU A 74 -1.99 16.70 -13.42
C GLU A 74 -0.78 15.76 -13.39
N GLN A 75 -0.19 15.57 -12.22
CA GLN A 75 0.91 14.61 -12.05
C GLN A 75 0.45 13.17 -12.30
N LEU A 76 -0.75 12.80 -11.83
CA LEU A 76 -1.35 11.50 -12.12
C LEU A 76 -1.52 11.30 -13.64
N GLN A 77 -2.03 12.30 -14.36
CA GLN A 77 -2.17 12.23 -15.82
C GLN A 77 -0.84 12.02 -16.54
N ARG A 78 0.24 12.58 -16.03
CA ARG A 78 1.60 12.33 -16.55
C ARG A 78 2.03 10.87 -16.32
N GLU A 79 1.75 10.32 -15.14
CA GLU A 79 2.04 8.92 -14.84
C GLU A 79 1.18 7.96 -15.67
N GLN A 80 -0.08 8.30 -15.93
CA GLN A 80 -0.98 7.55 -16.83
C GLN A 80 -0.43 7.51 -18.27
N ALA A 81 -0.01 8.65 -18.80
CA ALA A 81 0.60 8.72 -20.13
C ALA A 81 1.91 7.92 -20.20
N ALA A 82 2.73 7.99 -19.17
CA ALA A 82 3.98 7.26 -19.09
C ALA A 82 3.76 5.74 -18.96
N TRP A 83 2.76 5.30 -18.17
CA TRP A 83 2.36 3.89 -18.09
C TRP A 83 1.93 3.36 -19.46
N TYR A 84 1.05 4.08 -20.15
CA TYR A 84 0.58 3.68 -21.47
C TYR A 84 1.73 3.55 -22.48
N SER A 85 2.66 4.51 -22.47
CA SER A 85 3.84 4.47 -23.33
C SER A 85 4.75 3.28 -23.02
N GLU A 86 4.95 2.94 -21.76
CA GLU A 86 5.80 1.83 -21.31
C GLU A 86 5.18 0.48 -21.68
N VAL A 87 3.86 0.34 -21.53
CA VAL A 87 3.17 -0.89 -21.92
C VAL A 87 3.23 -1.13 -23.41
N LEU A 88 3.05 -0.09 -24.25
CA LEU A 88 3.12 -0.20 -25.71
C LEU A 88 4.52 -0.57 -26.25
N GLN A 89 5.58 -0.38 -25.47
CA GLN A 89 6.93 -0.81 -25.84
C GLN A 89 7.16 -2.31 -25.63
N GLN A 90 6.27 -3.00 -24.92
CA GLN A 90 6.36 -4.44 -24.74
C GLN A 90 5.82 -5.19 -25.96
N PRO A 91 6.36 -6.37 -26.31
CA PRO A 91 5.80 -7.18 -27.38
C PRO A 91 4.42 -7.72 -26.93
N LEU A 92 3.36 -7.04 -27.34
CA LEU A 92 1.99 -7.40 -26.96
C LEU A 92 1.41 -8.35 -28.02
N PRO A 93 0.79 -9.47 -27.61
CA PRO A 93 -0.10 -10.21 -28.49
C PRO A 93 -1.31 -9.32 -28.88
N TRP A 94 -1.85 -9.52 -30.07
CA TRP A 94 -2.95 -8.72 -30.59
C TRP A 94 -4.17 -8.63 -29.65
N TYR A 95 -4.48 -9.68 -28.88
CA TYR A 95 -5.56 -9.71 -27.89
C TYR A 95 -5.27 -8.90 -26.63
N ALA A 96 -4.00 -8.57 -26.37
CA ALA A 96 -3.62 -7.76 -25.22
C ALA A 96 -3.80 -6.25 -25.49
N GLU A 97 -3.86 -5.82 -26.75
CA GLU A 97 -4.08 -4.40 -27.08
C GLU A 97 -5.43 -3.90 -26.54
N GLU A 98 -6.50 -4.71 -26.61
CA GLU A 98 -7.80 -4.35 -26.07
C GLU A 98 -7.75 -4.20 -24.55
N LYS A 99 -7.05 -5.11 -23.86
CA LYS A 99 -6.85 -5.05 -22.42
C LYS A 99 -6.01 -3.83 -21.99
N VAL A 100 -5.02 -3.44 -22.79
CA VAL A 100 -4.25 -2.22 -22.54
C VAL A 100 -5.12 -0.97 -22.66
N ARG A 101 -6.04 -0.95 -23.63
CA ARG A 101 -7.01 0.15 -23.78
C ARG A 101 -7.97 0.26 -22.59
N SER A 102 -8.33 -0.86 -21.98
CA SER A 102 -9.17 -0.91 -20.77
C SER A 102 -8.44 -0.34 -19.55
N GLY A 103 -7.10 -0.27 -19.60
CA GLY A 103 -6.27 0.23 -18.52
C GLY A 103 -6.07 -0.75 -17.38
N ALA A 104 -5.19 -0.37 -16.46
CA ALA A 104 -4.97 -1.04 -15.20
C ALA A 104 -5.55 -0.21 -14.05
N TYR A 105 -5.79 -0.85 -12.92
CA TYR A 105 -6.32 -0.23 -11.71
C TYR A 105 -5.49 -0.66 -10.51
N ALA A 106 -5.35 0.24 -9.53
CA ALA A 106 -4.69 -0.09 -8.27
C ALA A 106 -5.24 0.77 -7.12
N ALA A 107 -5.30 0.20 -5.92
CA ALA A 107 -5.41 0.98 -4.71
C ALA A 107 -4.09 1.74 -4.46
N LEU A 108 -4.16 2.87 -3.80
CA LEU A 108 -2.99 3.66 -3.38
C LEU A 108 -3.18 4.18 -1.98
N LEU A 109 -2.21 3.91 -1.13
CA LEU A 109 -2.06 4.52 0.18
C LEU A 109 -0.69 5.17 0.26
N GLY A 110 -0.65 6.43 0.70
CA GLY A 110 0.58 7.16 0.95
C GLY A 110 0.61 7.73 2.35
N LEU A 111 1.78 7.75 2.98
CA LEU A 111 2.03 8.34 4.29
C LEU A 111 3.25 9.25 4.26
N ASP A 112 3.07 10.49 4.64
CA ASP A 112 4.12 11.49 4.91
C ASP A 112 4.31 11.62 6.42
N LEU A 113 5.52 11.30 6.93
CA LEU A 113 5.92 11.57 8.30
C LEU A 113 6.82 12.82 8.33
N PHE A 114 6.36 13.88 8.97
CA PHE A 114 7.09 15.16 9.05
C PHE A 114 7.93 15.21 10.32
N SER A 115 9.10 15.82 10.23
CA SER A 115 10.02 16.01 11.36
C SER A 115 9.42 16.80 12.53
N ALA A 116 8.36 17.56 12.27
CA ALA A 116 7.65 18.34 13.28
C ALA A 116 6.80 17.48 14.24
N GLY A 117 6.72 16.16 14.02
CA GLY A 117 5.92 15.25 14.86
C GLY A 117 4.48 15.08 14.38
N ASN A 118 4.22 15.41 13.14
CA ASN A 118 2.91 15.20 12.53
C ASN A 118 3.02 14.30 11.29
N TRP A 119 1.90 13.72 10.87
CA TRP A 119 1.79 12.93 9.65
C TRP A 119 0.60 13.36 8.81
N ARG A 120 0.68 13.03 7.53
CA ARG A 120 -0.41 13.15 6.58
C ARG A 120 -0.49 11.90 5.73
N SER A 121 -1.69 11.42 5.47
CA SER A 121 -1.95 10.27 4.60
C SER A 121 -2.94 10.60 3.50
N LEU A 122 -2.76 9.93 2.35
CA LEU A 122 -3.65 9.95 1.20
C LEU A 122 -4.06 8.50 0.90
N ALA A 123 -5.34 8.27 0.63
CA ALA A 123 -5.81 6.95 0.20
C ALA A 123 -6.83 7.03 -0.94
N VAL A 124 -6.74 6.06 -1.85
CA VAL A 124 -7.77 5.67 -2.82
C VAL A 124 -7.78 4.16 -2.86
N GLY A 125 -8.91 3.52 -2.57
CA GLY A 125 -9.01 2.07 -2.47
C GLY A 125 -9.00 1.59 -1.03
N ASP A 126 -8.55 0.37 -0.83
CA ASP A 126 -8.67 -0.40 0.41
C ASP A 126 -7.34 -0.81 1.06
N CYS A 127 -6.22 -0.22 0.63
CA CYS A 127 -5.03 -0.22 1.47
C CYS A 127 -5.25 0.64 2.72
N CYS A 128 -4.67 0.29 3.87
CA CYS A 128 -4.85 1.03 5.11
C CYS A 128 -3.54 1.31 5.84
N VAL A 129 -3.52 2.38 6.63
CA VAL A 129 -2.47 2.66 7.61
C VAL A 129 -3.05 2.58 9.02
N LEU A 130 -2.28 1.97 9.91
CA LEU A 130 -2.55 1.87 11.34
C LEU A 130 -1.39 2.51 12.11
N GLN A 131 -1.71 3.28 13.13
CA GLN A 131 -0.76 3.83 14.10
C GLN A 131 -1.10 3.27 15.48
N TRP A 132 -0.13 2.69 16.17
CA TRP A 132 -0.31 2.21 17.53
C TRP A 132 0.88 2.57 18.41
N ARG A 133 0.66 2.57 19.73
CA ARG A 133 1.65 2.84 20.76
C ARG A 133 1.33 2.05 22.02
N ALA A 134 2.33 1.39 22.58
CA ALA A 134 2.19 0.60 23.82
C ALA A 134 1.02 -0.40 23.79
N GLY A 135 0.75 -1.00 22.63
CA GLY A 135 -0.34 -1.96 22.46
C GLY A 135 -1.73 -1.36 22.19
N GLU A 136 -1.85 -0.02 22.12
CA GLU A 136 -3.11 0.68 21.88
C GLU A 136 -3.16 1.29 20.48
N LEU A 137 -4.28 1.12 19.76
CA LEU A 137 -4.52 1.79 18.49
C LEU A 137 -4.67 3.30 18.72
N ILE A 138 -3.89 4.11 18.04
CA ILE A 138 -3.93 5.58 18.11
C ILE A 138 -4.72 6.16 16.95
N ALA A 139 -4.48 5.64 15.73
CA ALA A 139 -5.19 6.06 14.53
C ALA A 139 -5.24 4.94 13.49
N ALA A 140 -6.28 4.97 12.68
CA ALA A 140 -6.44 4.12 11.50
C ALA A 140 -6.99 4.97 10.34
N PHE A 141 -6.59 4.66 9.10
CA PHE A 141 -7.06 5.36 7.91
C PHE A 141 -6.82 4.51 6.64
N PRO A 142 -7.72 4.50 5.66
CA PRO A 142 -9.10 4.98 5.71
C PRO A 142 -10.05 3.97 6.37
N ALA A 143 -9.56 2.76 6.69
CA ALA A 143 -10.36 1.70 7.27
C ALA A 143 -10.78 2.02 8.71
N GLU A 144 -12.05 1.76 9.04
CA GLU A 144 -12.63 1.89 10.36
C GLU A 144 -13.13 0.54 10.94
N GLY A 145 -12.87 -0.56 10.25
CA GLY A 145 -13.26 -1.92 10.62
C GLY A 145 -12.97 -2.93 9.52
N ALA A 146 -13.14 -4.24 9.82
CA ALA A 146 -12.90 -5.32 8.85
C ALA A 146 -13.85 -5.28 7.65
N ASP A 147 -15.05 -4.74 7.82
CA ASP A 147 -16.06 -4.60 6.74
C ASP A 147 -15.70 -3.53 5.70
N PHE A 148 -14.69 -2.71 5.96
CA PHE A 148 -14.16 -1.74 4.99
C PHE A 148 -13.60 -2.44 3.74
N PHE A 149 -12.99 -3.62 3.90
CA PHE A 149 -12.30 -4.35 2.84
C PHE A 149 -13.29 -5.10 1.96
N THR A 150 -13.74 -4.44 0.90
CA THR A 150 -14.72 -4.99 -0.03
C THR A 150 -14.06 -5.59 -1.27
N SER A 151 -14.80 -6.45 -2.01
CA SER A 151 -14.34 -7.00 -3.28
C SER A 151 -14.39 -6.01 -4.45
N ARG A 152 -14.87 -4.78 -4.24
CA ARG A 152 -15.04 -3.74 -5.28
C ARG A 152 -14.72 -2.35 -4.75
N PRO A 153 -13.48 -2.10 -4.33
CA PRO A 153 -13.07 -0.76 -3.94
C PRO A 153 -13.04 0.16 -5.16
N PHE A 154 -13.11 1.47 -4.93
CA PHE A 154 -12.78 2.44 -5.98
C PHE A 154 -11.25 2.50 -6.11
N LEU A 155 -10.72 2.36 -7.33
CA LEU A 155 -9.29 2.26 -7.58
C LEU A 155 -8.79 3.42 -8.46
N VAL A 156 -7.50 3.71 -8.38
CA VAL A 156 -6.82 4.69 -9.25
C VAL A 156 -6.65 4.06 -10.64
N PRO A 157 -7.26 4.64 -11.70
CA PRO A 157 -7.11 4.11 -13.05
C PRO A 157 -5.77 4.51 -13.67
N SER A 158 -5.24 3.68 -14.57
CA SER A 158 -4.09 4.03 -15.42
C SER A 158 -4.49 4.78 -16.68
N SER A 159 -5.78 4.95 -16.93
CA SER A 159 -6.34 5.67 -18.08
C SER A 159 -6.97 6.99 -17.65
N ASN A 160 -6.55 8.10 -18.29
CA ASN A 160 -7.12 9.43 -18.02
C ASN A 160 -8.65 9.49 -18.31
N ALA A 161 -9.14 8.72 -19.26
CA ALA A 161 -10.56 8.63 -19.59
C ALA A 161 -11.42 8.07 -18.44
N ALA A 162 -10.81 7.34 -17.50
CA ALA A 162 -11.48 6.74 -16.36
C ALA A 162 -11.36 7.57 -15.06
N ASN A 163 -10.82 8.79 -15.12
CA ASN A 163 -10.64 9.65 -13.94
C ASN A 163 -11.94 10.29 -13.40
N ASN A 164 -13.10 9.98 -14.00
CA ASN A 164 -14.37 10.54 -13.54
C ASN A 164 -14.66 10.17 -12.09
N GLY A 165 -14.89 11.18 -11.24
CA GLY A 165 -15.15 11.00 -9.81
C GLY A 165 -13.93 10.68 -8.95
N LEU A 166 -12.73 10.55 -9.54
CA LEU A 166 -11.52 10.21 -8.78
C LEU A 166 -11.20 11.26 -7.71
N ALA A 167 -11.30 12.54 -8.04
CA ALA A 167 -11.00 13.62 -7.08
C ALA A 167 -11.86 13.57 -5.82
N GLU A 168 -13.11 13.10 -5.96
CA GLU A 168 -14.08 12.94 -4.86
C GLU A 168 -13.82 11.67 -4.03
N LYS A 169 -13.05 10.74 -4.57
CA LYS A 169 -12.70 9.45 -3.93
C LYS A 169 -11.35 9.47 -3.24
N VAL A 170 -10.55 10.51 -3.48
CA VAL A 170 -9.30 10.70 -2.74
C VAL A 170 -9.63 11.11 -1.31
N GLN A 171 -9.21 10.30 -0.38
CA GLN A 171 -9.36 10.55 1.04
C GLN A 171 -8.04 11.08 1.62
N TRP A 172 -8.15 11.94 2.63
CA TRP A 172 -7.01 12.53 3.32
C TRP A 172 -7.20 12.42 4.82
N ALA A 173 -6.12 12.12 5.52
CA ALA A 173 -6.07 12.19 6.97
C ALA A 173 -4.76 12.83 7.41
N ASN A 174 -4.76 13.32 8.63
CA ASN A 174 -3.57 13.86 9.30
C ASN A 174 -3.65 13.56 10.79
N GLY A 175 -2.52 13.55 11.45
CA GLY A 175 -2.42 13.34 12.88
C GLY A 175 -1.01 13.63 13.37
N ASP A 176 -0.77 13.31 14.62
CA ASP A 176 0.51 13.53 15.27
C ASP A 176 1.20 12.21 15.58
N TRP A 177 2.53 12.24 15.66
CA TRP A 177 3.33 11.11 16.08
C TRP A 177 4.38 11.53 17.12
N GLN A 178 4.78 10.58 17.94
CA GLN A 178 5.86 10.76 18.92
C GLN A 178 6.73 9.50 19.01
N GLY A 179 7.85 9.60 19.73
CA GLY A 179 8.71 8.45 19.99
C GLY A 179 7.93 7.30 20.63
N GLY A 180 8.17 6.08 20.14
CA GLY A 180 7.45 4.86 20.55
C GLY A 180 6.25 4.51 19.70
N ASP A 181 5.88 5.35 18.72
CA ASP A 181 4.85 5.00 17.75
C ASP A 181 5.34 4.00 16.72
N TYR A 182 4.44 3.10 16.35
CA TYR A 182 4.56 2.25 15.19
C TYR A 182 3.52 2.62 14.15
N PHE A 183 3.89 2.45 12.88
CA PHE A 183 2.97 2.54 11.74
C PHE A 183 3.07 1.27 10.91
N ALA A 184 1.92 0.81 10.42
CA ALA A 184 1.83 -0.24 9.40
C ALA A 184 0.99 0.26 8.23
N LEU A 185 1.59 0.30 7.01
CA LEU A 185 0.83 0.45 5.77
C LEU A 185 0.64 -0.97 5.22
N LEU A 186 -0.61 -1.35 5.00
CA LEU A 186 -1.00 -2.72 4.67
C LEU A 186 -1.85 -2.73 3.39
N SER A 187 -1.62 -3.73 2.52
CA SER A 187 -2.59 -4.07 1.48
C SER A 187 -3.79 -4.77 2.11
N ASP A 188 -4.86 -4.88 1.35
CA ASP A 188 -6.20 -5.22 1.79
C ASP A 188 -6.32 -6.55 2.56
N ALA A 189 -5.69 -7.64 2.06
CA ALA A 189 -5.78 -8.95 2.71
C ALA A 189 -5.23 -8.92 4.14
N LEU A 190 -4.05 -8.32 4.34
CA LEU A 190 -3.44 -8.23 5.67
C LEU A 190 -4.13 -7.16 6.51
N GLY A 191 -4.57 -6.06 5.93
CA GLY A 191 -5.36 -5.03 6.59
C GLY A 191 -6.65 -5.61 7.18
N GLN A 192 -7.38 -6.40 6.40
CA GLN A 192 -8.60 -7.07 6.86
C GLN A 192 -8.31 -8.06 8.00
N TRP A 193 -7.23 -8.84 7.90
CA TRP A 193 -6.83 -9.79 8.94
C TRP A 193 -6.52 -9.06 10.26
N VAL A 194 -5.76 -7.96 10.22
CA VAL A 194 -5.45 -7.15 11.42
C VAL A 194 -6.72 -6.59 12.05
N TRP A 195 -7.64 -6.06 11.26
CA TRP A 195 -8.90 -5.51 11.76
C TRP A 195 -9.77 -6.59 12.42
N ARG A 196 -9.89 -7.78 11.85
CA ARG A 196 -10.62 -8.90 12.47
C ARG A 196 -10.05 -9.29 13.83
N HIS A 197 -8.74 -9.31 13.97
CA HIS A 197 -8.08 -9.58 15.24
C HIS A 197 -8.33 -8.46 16.27
N MET A 198 -8.30 -7.20 15.86
CA MET A 198 -8.63 -6.08 16.73
C MET A 198 -10.10 -6.15 17.22
N GLU A 199 -11.04 -6.45 16.34
CA GLU A 199 -12.46 -6.60 16.67
C GLU A 199 -12.70 -7.80 17.59
N ALA A 200 -11.89 -8.84 17.49
CA ALA A 200 -11.92 -10.00 18.39
C ALA A 200 -11.25 -9.74 19.77
N GLY A 201 -10.66 -8.55 19.96
CA GLY A 201 -9.96 -8.20 21.21
C GLY A 201 -8.55 -8.81 21.34
N ASP A 202 -7.98 -9.30 20.25
CA ASP A 202 -6.62 -9.88 20.18
C ASP A 202 -5.79 -9.16 19.12
N PRO A 203 -5.46 -7.87 19.30
CA PRO A 203 -4.73 -7.09 18.29
C PRO A 203 -3.31 -7.64 18.08
N PRO A 204 -2.87 -7.80 16.80
CA PRO A 204 -1.63 -8.50 16.47
C PRO A 204 -0.38 -7.60 16.57
N TRP A 205 -0.36 -6.61 17.47
CA TRP A 205 0.74 -5.63 17.58
C TRP A 205 2.08 -6.30 17.83
N ALA A 206 2.14 -7.27 18.74
CA ALA A 206 3.37 -7.98 19.06
C ALA A 206 3.96 -8.71 17.85
N ALA A 207 3.11 -9.30 17.00
CA ALA A 207 3.54 -9.96 15.77
C ALA A 207 4.09 -8.96 14.76
N LEU A 208 3.42 -7.81 14.56
CA LEU A 208 3.86 -6.75 13.66
C LEU A 208 5.17 -6.10 14.14
N GLU A 209 5.33 -5.89 15.44
CA GLU A 209 6.57 -5.36 16.04
C GLU A 209 7.73 -6.35 15.90
N ASP A 210 7.49 -7.65 16.08
CA ASP A 210 8.51 -8.67 15.85
C ASP A 210 8.94 -8.74 14.38
N LEU A 211 7.99 -8.70 13.45
CA LEU A 211 8.27 -8.62 12.03
C LEU A 211 9.07 -7.36 11.67
N HIS A 212 8.72 -6.20 12.26
CA HIS A 212 9.50 -4.98 12.11
C HIS A 212 10.93 -5.15 12.66
N ARG A 213 11.07 -5.71 13.86
CA ARG A 213 12.36 -5.90 14.54
C ARG A 213 13.28 -6.84 13.78
N THR A 214 12.77 -7.97 13.33
CA THR A 214 13.56 -9.00 12.63
C THR A 214 13.80 -8.63 11.17
N GLY A 215 12.80 -8.11 10.46
CA GLY A 215 12.84 -7.74 9.04
C GLY A 215 13.16 -8.92 8.13
N GLN A 216 12.84 -10.14 8.56
CA GLN A 216 13.15 -11.35 7.82
C GLN A 216 12.05 -11.66 6.81
N GLN A 217 12.32 -11.37 5.55
CA GLN A 217 11.40 -11.60 4.42
C GLN A 217 10.92 -13.06 4.35
N ARG A 218 11.81 -14.03 4.63
CA ARG A 218 11.46 -15.44 4.63
C ARG A 218 10.48 -15.78 5.75
N ALA A 219 10.73 -15.31 6.98
CA ALA A 219 9.84 -15.54 8.11
C ALA A 219 8.46 -14.92 7.89
N PHE A 220 8.40 -13.75 7.26
CA PHE A 220 7.14 -13.15 6.83
C PHE A 220 6.39 -14.06 5.86
N GLY A 221 7.06 -14.56 4.82
CA GLY A 221 6.44 -15.47 3.85
C GLY A 221 5.91 -16.76 4.49
N GLU A 222 6.67 -17.35 5.43
CA GLU A 222 6.25 -18.55 6.17
C GLU A 222 5.03 -18.24 7.07
N TRP A 223 5.01 -17.10 7.73
CA TRP A 223 3.88 -16.64 8.54
C TRP A 223 2.61 -16.44 7.70
N ILE A 224 2.71 -15.73 6.56
CA ILE A 224 1.58 -15.53 5.64
C ILE A 224 1.06 -16.86 5.09
N ALA A 225 1.96 -17.81 4.75
CA ALA A 225 1.56 -19.14 4.30
C ALA A 225 0.75 -19.88 5.38
N GLY A 226 1.19 -19.85 6.64
CA GLY A 226 0.46 -20.44 7.77
C GLY A 226 -0.94 -19.84 7.95
N LEU A 227 -1.09 -18.51 7.85
CA LEU A 227 -2.38 -17.85 7.95
C LEU A 227 -3.34 -18.21 6.79
N ARG A 228 -2.81 -18.46 5.61
CA ARG A 228 -3.60 -18.93 4.46
C ARG A 228 -4.02 -20.40 4.65
N GLU A 229 -3.13 -21.24 5.13
CA GLU A 229 -3.41 -22.66 5.41
C GLU A 229 -4.46 -22.84 6.51
N SER A 230 -4.46 -21.98 7.54
CA SER A 230 -5.49 -21.97 8.59
C SER A 230 -6.83 -21.33 8.13
N GLY A 231 -6.86 -20.71 6.95
CA GLY A 231 -8.04 -20.00 6.43
C GLY A 231 -8.31 -18.65 7.09
N GLU A 232 -7.35 -18.13 7.88
CA GLU A 232 -7.46 -16.83 8.52
C GLU A 232 -7.21 -15.67 7.55
N LEU A 233 -6.35 -15.90 6.55
CA LEU A 233 -6.00 -14.91 5.53
C LEU A 233 -6.47 -15.38 4.16
N ARG A 234 -7.14 -14.50 3.40
CA ARG A 234 -7.50 -14.80 2.02
C ARG A 234 -6.24 -14.94 1.14
N ASN A 235 -6.34 -15.74 0.07
CA ASN A 235 -5.23 -15.92 -0.85
C ASN A 235 -5.13 -14.74 -1.83
N ASP A 236 -4.40 -13.73 -1.46
CA ASP A 236 -4.09 -12.56 -2.27
C ASP A 236 -2.63 -12.13 -2.12
N ASP A 237 -2.15 -11.19 -2.92
CA ASP A 237 -0.86 -10.54 -2.68
C ASP A 237 -0.90 -9.82 -1.32
N VAL A 238 0.21 -9.79 -0.62
CA VAL A 238 0.29 -9.21 0.73
C VAL A 238 1.50 -8.30 0.83
N THR A 239 1.25 -7.08 1.26
CA THR A 239 2.29 -6.07 1.52
C THR A 239 2.14 -5.49 2.91
N ALA A 240 3.26 -5.37 3.63
CA ALA A 240 3.37 -4.63 4.88
C ALA A 240 4.58 -3.69 4.85
N VAL A 241 4.36 -2.40 5.03
CA VAL A 241 5.43 -1.42 5.28
C VAL A 241 5.34 -0.99 6.74
N LEU A 242 6.28 -1.46 7.55
CA LEU A 242 6.31 -1.28 9.00
C LEU A 242 7.33 -0.21 9.38
N VAL A 243 6.95 0.72 10.25
CA VAL A 243 7.80 1.81 10.73
C VAL A 243 7.75 1.87 12.24
N ALA A 244 8.93 1.98 12.88
CA ALA A 244 9.04 2.39 14.29
C ALA A 244 9.63 3.79 14.35
N VAL A 245 8.99 4.66 15.13
CA VAL A 245 9.43 6.02 15.38
C VAL A 245 10.19 6.07 16.71
N THR A 246 11.38 6.63 16.71
CA THR A 246 12.27 6.74 17.89
C THR A 246 12.59 8.20 18.18
#